data_7abdb7de5e8f67cf363e392448f0c0fc
#
_entry.id   7abdb7de5e8f67cf363e392448f0c0fc
#
_cell.length_a   1.000
_cell.length_b   1.000
_cell.length_c   1.000
_cell.angle_alpha   90.00
_cell.angle_beta   90.00
_cell.angle_gamma   90.00
#
_symmetry.space_group_name_H-M   'P 1'
#
loop_
_entity.id
_entity.type
_entity.pdbx_description
1 polymer ?
#
loop_
_entity_poly.entity_id
_entity_poly.type
_entity_poly.pdbx_seq_one_letter_code
_entity_poly.pdbx_strand_id
1 'polypeptide(L)'
;DMVIKSDYIPKPGETIIGGNFYTFQGGKGANQAVAAAKLGGKVTFVCRVGDDYLGKNSIKKYETYDINTEYIGIEQNEHTGVALIMVDQRGENLISVSSGANSKLKIEDLSFLEKKLLNDDIVLTQLEIPIDVVKYLITICSKKNVKLILNPAPYQKLEDKYLEKVHTITPNITETKYLTEIDITDIDKSKLAAKKLLDKGIKNVIITMGSKGVFFMSEDEMAHIEAE
;
A
#
# COMPACT_ATOMS: atom_id res chain seq x y z
N ASP A 1 8.21 -1.36 11.41
CA ASP A 1 8.46 -2.81 11.34
C ASP A 1 9.55 -3.18 12.34
N MET A 2 9.30 -4.22 13.11
CA MET A 2 10.26 -4.83 14.04
C MET A 2 10.61 -6.22 13.49
N VAL A 3 11.86 -6.41 13.15
CA VAL A 3 12.32 -7.61 12.44
C VAL A 3 13.32 -8.37 13.29
N ILE A 4 13.09 -9.68 13.48
CA ILE A 4 14.08 -10.60 14.03
C ILE A 4 14.51 -11.54 12.91
N LYS A 5 15.82 -11.52 12.59
CA LYS A 5 16.42 -12.49 11.68
C LYS A 5 17.06 -13.58 12.52
N SER A 6 16.55 -14.81 12.40
CA SER A 6 16.98 -15.99 13.17
C SER A 6 17.36 -17.14 12.24
N ASP A 7 17.90 -18.22 12.81
CA ASP A 7 18.31 -19.38 12.02
C ASP A 7 17.12 -20.08 11.37
N TYR A 8 15.99 -20.13 12.08
CA TYR A 8 14.72 -20.66 11.60
C TYR A 8 13.55 -19.98 12.34
N ILE A 9 12.34 -20.13 11.82
CA ILE A 9 11.11 -19.67 12.46
C ILE A 9 10.64 -20.74 13.46
N PRO A 10 10.52 -20.42 14.78
CA PRO A 10 10.12 -21.41 15.79
C PRO A 10 8.68 -21.88 15.59
N LYS A 11 8.43 -23.13 15.92
CA LYS A 11 7.08 -23.69 15.94
C LYS A 11 6.31 -23.23 17.18
N PRO A 12 4.98 -23.30 17.20
CA PRO A 12 4.18 -23.02 18.39
C PRO A 12 4.67 -23.82 19.60
N GLY A 13 4.95 -23.11 20.73
CA GLY A 13 5.50 -23.68 21.95
C GLY A 13 7.03 -23.80 22.01
N GLU A 14 7.73 -23.46 20.93
CA GLU A 14 9.18 -23.47 20.87
C GLU A 14 9.74 -22.06 21.18
N THR A 15 10.87 -22.02 21.91
CA THR A 15 11.62 -20.79 22.16
C THR A 15 13.02 -20.96 21.58
N ILE A 16 13.43 -19.99 20.77
CA ILE A 16 14.79 -19.88 20.26
C ILE A 16 15.49 -18.65 20.85
N ILE A 17 16.78 -18.77 21.12
CA ILE A 17 17.60 -17.68 21.62
C ILE A 17 18.66 -17.37 20.58
N GLY A 18 18.85 -16.08 20.29
CA GLY A 18 19.80 -15.57 19.28
C GLY A 18 19.11 -14.79 18.19
N GLY A 19 19.85 -14.53 17.12
CA GLY A 19 19.41 -13.73 15.99
C GLY A 19 19.73 -12.25 16.13
N ASN A 20 19.44 -11.50 15.05
CA ASN A 20 19.66 -10.07 14.99
C ASN A 20 18.30 -9.35 14.96
N PHE A 21 18.19 -8.28 15.76
CA PHE A 21 17.01 -7.43 15.80
C PHE A 21 17.24 -6.14 15.03
N TYR A 22 16.24 -5.77 14.22
CA TYR A 22 16.24 -4.55 13.43
C TYR A 22 14.90 -3.83 13.57
N THR A 23 14.93 -2.50 13.47
CA THR A 23 13.75 -1.66 13.33
C THR A 23 13.83 -0.90 12.02
N PHE A 24 12.76 -0.94 11.25
CA PHE A 24 12.65 -0.20 9.99
C PHE A 24 11.39 0.67 10.00
N GLN A 25 11.43 1.76 9.25
CA GLN A 25 10.19 2.43 8.89
C GLN A 25 9.40 1.49 7.97
N GLY A 26 8.12 1.38 8.21
CA GLY A 26 7.24 0.47 7.48
C GLY A 26 5.87 1.08 7.20
N GLY A 27 4.98 0.23 6.73
CA GLY A 27 3.67 0.62 6.23
C GLY A 27 3.70 0.95 4.73
N LYS A 28 2.79 0.35 3.97
CA LYS A 28 2.76 0.49 2.50
C LYS A 28 2.62 1.95 2.07
N GLY A 29 1.74 2.70 2.74
CA GLY A 29 1.52 4.13 2.46
C GLY A 29 2.77 4.97 2.72
N ALA A 30 3.46 4.74 3.85
CA ALA A 30 4.68 5.44 4.20
C ALA A 30 5.81 5.13 3.21
N ASN A 31 5.98 3.86 2.84
CA ASN A 31 6.99 3.45 1.87
C ASN A 31 6.76 4.11 0.50
N GLN A 32 5.52 4.18 0.05
CA GLN A 32 5.16 4.84 -1.21
C GLN A 32 5.34 6.36 -1.13
N ALA A 33 4.99 7.00 -0.01
CA ALA A 33 5.21 8.43 0.20
C ALA A 33 6.71 8.78 0.14
N VAL A 34 7.55 8.00 0.83
CA VAL A 34 9.01 8.18 0.80
C VAL A 34 9.59 7.94 -0.59
N ALA A 35 9.12 6.90 -1.30
CA ALA A 35 9.56 6.62 -2.67
C ALA A 35 9.21 7.77 -3.62
N ALA A 36 7.99 8.28 -3.57
CA ALA A 36 7.55 9.40 -4.39
C ALA A 36 8.36 10.68 -4.09
N ALA A 37 8.61 10.99 -2.82
CA ALA A 37 9.41 12.14 -2.42
C ALA A 37 10.87 12.03 -2.90
N LYS A 38 11.49 10.85 -2.76
CA LYS A 38 12.84 10.58 -3.27
C LYS A 38 12.96 10.72 -4.80
N LEU A 39 11.88 10.51 -5.53
CA LEU A 39 11.80 10.72 -6.97
C LEU A 39 11.45 12.17 -7.36
N GLY A 40 11.44 13.09 -6.41
CA GLY A 40 11.19 14.52 -6.64
C GLY A 40 9.71 14.93 -6.61
N GLY A 41 8.82 14.02 -6.19
CA GLY A 41 7.40 14.35 -6.02
C GLY A 41 7.16 15.27 -4.82
N LYS A 42 6.21 16.21 -4.96
CA LYS A 42 5.67 16.97 -3.82
C LYS A 42 4.62 16.11 -3.13
N VAL A 43 4.96 15.57 -1.96
CA VAL A 43 4.11 14.61 -1.26
C VAL A 43 3.44 15.25 -0.07
N THR A 44 2.10 15.12 0.02
CA THR A 44 1.32 15.31 1.24
C THR A 44 0.89 13.95 1.75
N PHE A 45 1.35 13.58 2.95
CA PHE A 45 1.05 12.27 3.52
C PHE A 45 -0.07 12.37 4.56
N VAL A 46 -1.08 11.55 4.38
CA VAL A 46 -2.25 11.48 5.27
C VAL A 46 -2.29 10.10 5.92
N CYS A 47 -2.17 10.05 7.22
CA CYS A 47 -2.26 8.81 8.01
C CYS A 47 -2.57 9.15 9.48
N ARG A 48 -2.69 8.13 10.32
CA ARG A 48 -2.68 8.31 11.77
C ARG A 48 -1.53 7.53 12.40
N VAL A 49 -0.92 8.13 13.43
CA VAL A 49 0.09 7.52 14.29
C VAL A 49 -0.36 7.61 15.76
N GLY A 50 0.17 6.77 16.61
CA GLY A 50 -0.06 6.86 18.05
C GLY A 50 0.74 8.00 18.67
N ASP A 51 0.32 8.47 19.86
CA ASP A 51 1.10 9.39 20.70
C ASP A 51 2.24 8.64 21.42
N ASP A 52 3.04 7.92 20.68
CA ASP A 52 4.15 7.11 21.17
C ASP A 52 5.49 7.49 20.49
N TYR A 53 6.55 6.84 20.94
CA TYR A 53 7.89 7.07 20.37
C TYR A 53 7.96 6.73 18.87
N LEU A 54 7.28 5.66 18.43
CA LEU A 54 7.30 5.22 17.03
C LEU A 54 6.62 6.25 16.13
N GLY A 55 5.46 6.77 16.54
CA GLY A 55 4.73 7.80 15.80
C GLY A 55 5.52 9.09 15.67
N LYS A 56 6.03 9.61 16.79
CA LYS A 56 6.85 10.84 16.82
C LYS A 56 8.11 10.72 15.96
N ASN A 57 8.78 9.56 16.02
CA ASN A 57 9.97 9.31 15.22
C ASN A 57 9.66 9.16 13.73
N SER A 58 8.52 8.56 13.40
CA SER A 58 8.05 8.42 12.01
C SER A 58 7.79 9.78 11.37
N ILE A 59 7.06 10.68 12.05
CA ILE A 59 6.78 12.04 11.55
C ILE A 59 8.10 12.78 11.27
N LYS A 60 9.01 12.81 12.25
CA LYS A 60 10.33 13.44 12.07
C LYS A 60 11.10 12.87 10.86
N LYS A 61 10.99 11.56 10.64
CA LYS A 61 11.64 10.92 9.51
C LYS A 61 11.03 11.34 8.17
N TYR A 62 9.71 11.46 8.07
CA TYR A 62 9.04 11.92 6.86
C TYR A 62 9.42 13.36 6.52
N GLU A 63 9.56 14.23 7.52
CA GLU A 63 10.03 15.61 7.34
C GLU A 63 11.44 15.67 6.73
N THR A 64 12.33 14.70 7.03
CA THR A 64 13.67 14.64 6.39
C THR A 64 13.64 14.32 4.90
N TYR A 65 12.49 13.91 4.36
CA TYR A 65 12.27 13.69 2.93
C TYR A 65 11.40 14.78 2.28
N ASP A 66 11.23 15.94 2.96
CA ASP A 66 10.39 17.05 2.52
C ASP A 66 8.91 16.64 2.27
N ILE A 67 8.44 15.61 2.97
CA ILE A 67 7.05 15.20 2.94
C ILE A 67 6.23 16.16 3.83
N ASN A 68 5.15 16.71 3.30
CA ASN A 68 4.20 17.49 4.10
C ASN A 68 3.46 16.58 5.06
N THR A 69 3.66 16.79 6.36
CA THR A 69 3.11 16.02 7.48
C THR A 69 1.93 16.69 8.18
N GLU A 70 1.44 17.83 7.66
CA GLU A 70 0.35 18.65 8.24
C GLU A 70 -0.92 17.82 8.54
N TYR A 71 -1.15 16.76 7.75
CA TYR A 71 -2.35 15.92 7.83
C TYR A 71 -2.09 14.55 8.46
N ILE A 72 -1.01 14.40 9.21
CA ILE A 72 -0.78 13.22 10.04
C ILE A 72 -1.47 13.42 11.38
N GLY A 73 -2.55 12.67 11.61
CA GLY A 73 -3.26 12.68 12.88
C GLY A 73 -2.50 11.91 13.96
N ILE A 74 -2.49 12.45 15.19
CA ILE A 74 -1.94 11.75 16.37
C ILE A 74 -3.11 11.23 17.17
N GLU A 75 -3.18 9.91 17.37
CA GLU A 75 -4.22 9.24 18.11
C GLU A 75 -3.78 9.03 19.56
N GLN A 76 -4.52 9.66 20.49
CA GLN A 76 -4.29 9.47 21.91
C GLN A 76 -4.79 8.10 22.35
N ASN A 77 -4.08 7.45 23.26
CA ASN A 77 -4.44 6.14 23.82
C ASN A 77 -4.44 4.97 22.80
N GLU A 78 -3.77 5.15 21.66
CA GLU A 78 -3.57 4.09 20.67
C GLU A 78 -2.09 4.04 20.27
N HIS A 79 -1.57 2.86 19.99
CA HIS A 79 -0.20 2.72 19.51
C HIS A 79 -0.10 3.00 18.00
N THR A 80 1.07 3.40 17.56
CA THR A 80 1.41 3.44 16.12
C THR A 80 1.34 2.03 15.53
N GLY A 81 0.87 1.88 14.29
CA GLY A 81 0.82 0.59 13.61
C GLY A 81 2.20 -0.08 13.59
N VAL A 82 2.25 -1.38 13.91
CA VAL A 82 3.49 -2.16 14.00
C VAL A 82 3.35 -3.48 13.26
N ALA A 83 4.37 -3.84 12.47
CA ALA A 83 4.55 -5.19 11.97
C ALA A 83 5.66 -5.88 12.77
N LEU A 84 5.35 -7.07 13.30
CA LEU A 84 6.33 -7.99 13.88
C LEU A 84 6.68 -9.03 12.82
N ILE A 85 7.95 -9.09 12.45
CA ILE A 85 8.43 -9.89 11.33
C ILE A 85 9.54 -10.81 11.82
N MET A 86 9.36 -12.11 11.62
CA MET A 86 10.43 -13.09 11.77
C MET A 86 10.91 -13.51 10.39
N VAL A 87 12.22 -13.58 10.19
CA VAL A 87 12.84 -14.00 8.91
C VAL A 87 13.88 -15.07 9.21
N ASP A 88 13.84 -16.18 8.49
CA ASP A 88 14.83 -17.25 8.61
C ASP A 88 16.01 -17.05 7.63
N GLN A 89 17.03 -17.93 7.72
CA GLN A 89 18.21 -17.89 6.85
C GLN A 89 17.88 -18.11 5.35
N ARG A 90 16.74 -18.73 5.03
CA ARG A 90 16.30 -18.99 3.65
C ARG A 90 15.50 -17.81 3.08
N GLY A 91 15.21 -16.79 3.94
CA GLY A 91 14.37 -15.66 3.56
C GLY A 91 12.86 -15.91 3.72
N GLU A 92 12.46 -17.07 4.27
CA GLU A 92 11.06 -17.29 4.65
C GLU A 92 10.69 -16.35 5.78
N ASN A 93 9.46 -15.84 5.76
CA ASN A 93 9.02 -14.88 6.77
C ASN A 93 7.67 -15.25 7.38
N LEU A 94 7.48 -14.78 8.61
CA LEU A 94 6.22 -14.81 9.34
C LEU A 94 5.95 -13.39 9.81
N ILE A 95 4.81 -12.84 9.40
CA ILE A 95 4.45 -11.44 9.64
C ILE A 95 3.13 -11.37 10.39
N SER A 96 3.12 -10.60 11.48
CA SER A 96 1.90 -10.21 12.19
C SER A 96 1.83 -8.68 12.26
N VAL A 97 0.70 -8.12 11.86
CA VAL A 97 0.49 -6.66 11.81
C VAL A 97 -0.58 -6.26 12.80
N SER A 98 -0.25 -5.29 13.65
CA SER A 98 -1.21 -4.53 14.43
C SER A 98 -1.40 -3.16 13.78
N SER A 99 -2.60 -2.88 13.28
CA SER A 99 -2.89 -1.64 12.54
C SER A 99 -2.79 -0.39 13.43
N GLY A 100 -3.03 -0.52 14.75
CA GLY A 100 -2.98 0.60 15.69
C GLY A 100 -3.76 1.81 15.20
N ALA A 101 -3.15 2.98 15.33
CA ALA A 101 -3.74 4.26 14.95
C ALA A 101 -4.19 4.35 13.47
N ASN A 102 -3.59 3.58 12.54
CA ASN A 102 -4.05 3.56 11.16
C ASN A 102 -5.51 3.14 11.01
N SER A 103 -5.98 2.24 11.88
CA SER A 103 -7.38 1.82 11.90
C SER A 103 -8.37 2.90 12.38
N LYS A 104 -7.85 4.01 12.90
CA LYS A 104 -8.64 5.15 13.40
C LYS A 104 -8.74 6.29 12.38
N LEU A 105 -8.13 6.17 11.21
CA LEU A 105 -8.29 7.16 10.15
C LEU A 105 -9.77 7.26 9.75
N LYS A 106 -10.27 8.47 9.62
CA LYS A 106 -11.69 8.76 9.36
C LYS A 106 -11.86 9.61 8.11
N ILE A 107 -13.05 9.61 7.56
CA ILE A 107 -13.41 10.45 6.39
C ILE A 107 -13.20 11.94 6.71
N GLU A 108 -13.49 12.36 7.94
CA GLU A 108 -13.32 13.75 8.40
C GLU A 108 -11.87 14.23 8.30
N ASP A 109 -10.89 13.31 8.49
CA ASP A 109 -9.46 13.62 8.35
C ASP A 109 -9.09 14.01 6.91
N LEU A 110 -9.93 13.65 5.96
CA LEU A 110 -9.76 13.87 4.52
C LEU A 110 -10.60 15.05 4.00
N SER A 111 -11.36 15.73 4.86
CA SER A 111 -12.27 16.80 4.46
C SER A 111 -11.60 17.96 3.72
N PHE A 112 -10.31 18.23 4.00
CA PHE A 112 -9.52 19.23 3.31
C PHE A 112 -9.36 18.97 1.80
N LEU A 113 -9.45 17.70 1.36
CA LEU A 113 -9.34 17.31 -0.04
C LEU A 113 -10.44 17.93 -0.90
N GLU A 114 -11.61 18.21 -0.34
CA GLU A 114 -12.69 18.87 -1.07
C GLU A 114 -12.26 20.25 -1.60
N LYS A 115 -11.38 20.94 -0.88
CA LYS A 115 -10.91 22.29 -1.25
C LYS A 115 -9.52 22.28 -1.89
N LYS A 116 -8.61 21.38 -1.43
CA LYS A 116 -7.19 21.43 -1.81
C LYS A 116 -6.82 20.51 -2.99
N LEU A 117 -7.62 19.49 -3.29
CA LEU A 117 -7.31 18.52 -4.35
C LEU A 117 -7.55 19.16 -5.74
N LEU A 118 -6.52 19.20 -6.57
CA LEU A 118 -6.51 19.77 -7.93
C LEU A 118 -6.47 18.65 -8.99
N ASN A 119 -6.88 18.98 -10.22
CA ASN A 119 -6.98 17.99 -11.31
C ASN A 119 -5.64 17.33 -11.67
N ASP A 120 -4.53 18.07 -11.49
CA ASP A 120 -3.18 17.57 -11.80
C ASP A 120 -2.55 16.78 -10.65
N ASP A 121 -3.23 16.70 -9.50
CA ASP A 121 -2.77 15.86 -8.40
C ASP A 121 -2.99 14.38 -8.72
N ILE A 122 -2.20 13.54 -8.04
CA ILE A 122 -2.34 12.08 -8.04
C ILE A 122 -2.56 11.63 -6.61
N VAL A 123 -3.61 10.86 -6.39
CA VAL A 123 -3.86 10.21 -5.10
C VAL A 123 -3.38 8.76 -5.17
N LEU A 124 -2.52 8.38 -4.24
CA LEU A 124 -2.00 7.02 -4.11
C LEU A 124 -2.47 6.43 -2.78
N THR A 125 -3.14 5.28 -2.81
CA THR A 125 -3.68 4.63 -1.62
C THR A 125 -3.52 3.11 -1.67
N GLN A 126 -3.65 2.48 -0.51
CA GLN A 126 -3.56 1.04 -0.29
C GLN A 126 -4.76 0.59 0.56
N LEU A 127 -4.76 -0.66 1.02
CA LEU A 127 -5.83 -1.20 1.85
C LEU A 127 -5.40 -1.47 3.31
N GLU A 128 -4.40 -0.70 3.81
CA GLU A 128 -3.99 -0.73 5.24
C GLU A 128 -4.74 0.29 6.12
N ILE A 129 -5.72 0.99 5.55
CA ILE A 129 -6.60 1.95 6.24
C ILE A 129 -8.06 1.48 6.16
N PRO A 130 -8.99 2.05 6.94
CA PRO A 130 -10.40 1.64 6.89
C PRO A 130 -10.99 1.71 5.48
N ILE A 131 -11.74 0.68 5.10
CA ILE A 131 -12.25 0.52 3.73
C ILE A 131 -13.24 1.61 3.30
N ASP A 132 -13.98 2.18 4.26
CA ASP A 132 -14.88 3.31 4.03
C ASP A 132 -14.11 4.59 3.65
N VAL A 133 -12.93 4.80 4.23
CA VAL A 133 -12.00 5.89 3.87
C VAL A 133 -11.49 5.69 2.45
N VAL A 134 -11.12 4.47 2.07
CA VAL A 134 -10.70 4.16 0.69
C VAL A 134 -11.84 4.41 -0.31
N LYS A 135 -13.05 3.98 0.01
CA LYS A 135 -14.25 4.22 -0.82
C LYS A 135 -14.55 5.71 -0.98
N TYR A 136 -14.36 6.49 0.09
CA TYR A 136 -14.49 7.95 0.04
C TYR A 136 -13.42 8.56 -0.88
N LEU A 137 -12.14 8.17 -0.74
CA LEU A 137 -11.05 8.63 -1.60
C LEU A 137 -11.33 8.36 -3.09
N ILE A 138 -11.73 7.15 -3.42
CA ILE A 138 -12.08 6.78 -4.80
C ILE A 138 -13.22 7.68 -5.31
N THR A 139 -14.23 7.92 -4.48
CA THR A 139 -15.39 8.72 -4.86
C THR A 139 -15.04 10.20 -5.08
N ILE A 140 -14.26 10.80 -4.18
CA ILE A 140 -13.89 12.22 -4.31
C ILE A 140 -12.91 12.45 -5.46
N CYS A 141 -11.96 11.55 -5.69
CA CYS A 141 -11.05 11.62 -6.84
C CYS A 141 -11.82 11.56 -8.16
N SER A 142 -12.77 10.62 -8.27
CA SER A 142 -13.64 10.52 -9.46
C SER A 142 -14.46 11.78 -9.69
N LYS A 143 -15.08 12.36 -8.65
CA LYS A 143 -15.86 13.62 -8.74
C LYS A 143 -15.00 14.80 -9.20
N LYS A 144 -13.74 14.83 -8.81
CA LYS A 144 -12.80 15.92 -9.11
C LYS A 144 -11.94 15.67 -10.34
N ASN A 145 -12.16 14.56 -11.04
CA ASN A 145 -11.35 14.11 -12.18
C ASN A 145 -9.85 14.00 -11.85
N VAL A 146 -9.54 13.53 -10.63
CA VAL A 146 -8.18 13.30 -10.15
C VAL A 146 -7.82 11.82 -10.33
N LYS A 147 -6.61 11.55 -10.79
CA LYS A 147 -6.12 10.18 -10.98
C LYS A 147 -5.86 9.52 -9.63
N LEU A 148 -6.55 8.39 -9.38
CA LEU A 148 -6.29 7.58 -8.20
C LEU A 148 -5.56 6.30 -8.60
N ILE A 149 -4.44 6.04 -7.91
CA ILE A 149 -3.66 4.82 -8.00
C ILE A 149 -3.97 3.98 -6.76
N LEU A 150 -4.46 2.76 -6.94
CA LEU A 150 -4.76 1.82 -5.89
C LEU A 150 -3.76 0.67 -5.89
N ASN A 151 -3.00 0.53 -4.80
CA ASN A 151 -2.34 -0.73 -4.48
C ASN A 151 -3.30 -1.57 -3.62
N PRO A 152 -3.87 -2.68 -4.14
CA PRO A 152 -4.91 -3.43 -3.44
C PRO A 152 -4.34 -4.38 -2.35
N ALA A 153 -3.38 -3.90 -1.58
CA ALA A 153 -2.64 -4.64 -0.55
C ALA A 153 -2.84 -4.06 0.86
N PRO A 154 -3.07 -4.90 1.89
CA PRO A 154 -3.47 -6.31 1.80
C PRO A 154 -4.85 -6.44 1.14
N TYR A 155 -5.07 -7.53 0.40
CA TYR A 155 -6.32 -7.69 -0.35
C TYR A 155 -7.55 -7.56 0.56
N GLN A 156 -8.45 -6.66 0.16
CA GLN A 156 -9.80 -6.54 0.68
C GLN A 156 -10.76 -6.38 -0.50
N LYS A 157 -11.95 -6.97 -0.39
CA LYS A 157 -12.93 -6.91 -1.46
C LYS A 157 -13.50 -5.49 -1.60
N LEU A 158 -13.37 -4.92 -2.79
CA LEU A 158 -14.04 -3.70 -3.23
C LEU A 158 -15.12 -4.04 -4.25
N GLU A 159 -16.26 -3.38 -4.17
CA GLU A 159 -17.34 -3.54 -5.15
C GLU A 159 -16.95 -2.90 -6.49
N ASP A 160 -17.38 -3.48 -7.60
CA ASP A 160 -17.04 -3.04 -8.97
C ASP A 160 -17.36 -1.54 -9.21
N LYS A 161 -18.41 -0.99 -8.61
CA LYS A 161 -18.75 0.44 -8.65
C LYS A 161 -17.67 1.40 -8.11
N TYR A 162 -16.70 0.88 -7.32
CA TYR A 162 -15.52 1.63 -6.90
C TYR A 162 -14.34 1.35 -7.82
N LEU A 163 -14.15 0.08 -8.23
CA LEU A 163 -13.05 -0.31 -9.11
C LEU A 163 -13.11 0.42 -10.45
N GLU A 164 -14.28 0.61 -11.04
CA GLU A 164 -14.49 1.35 -12.29
C GLU A 164 -14.01 2.81 -12.25
N LYS A 165 -13.83 3.38 -11.05
CA LYS A 165 -13.36 4.75 -10.81
C LYS A 165 -11.86 4.83 -10.53
N VAL A 166 -11.19 3.69 -10.40
CA VAL A 166 -9.74 3.64 -10.19
C VAL A 166 -9.03 3.89 -11.52
N HIS A 167 -8.10 4.85 -11.53
CA HIS A 167 -7.32 5.14 -12.73
C HIS A 167 -6.27 4.05 -12.96
N THR A 168 -5.50 3.69 -11.93
CA THR A 168 -4.42 2.69 -12.03
C THR A 168 -4.51 1.74 -10.85
N ILE A 169 -4.40 0.44 -11.09
CA ILE A 169 -4.31 -0.57 -10.04
C ILE A 169 -2.97 -1.32 -10.12
N THR A 170 -2.34 -1.57 -8.96
CA THR A 170 -1.00 -2.16 -8.90
C THR A 170 -0.95 -3.44 -8.04
N PRO A 171 -1.68 -4.50 -8.39
CA PRO A 171 -1.69 -5.74 -7.65
C PRO A 171 -0.42 -6.57 -7.87
N ASN A 172 -0.06 -7.40 -6.89
CA ASN A 172 0.85 -8.52 -7.12
C ASN A 172 0.10 -9.75 -7.68
N ILE A 173 0.83 -10.86 -7.93
CA ILE A 173 0.25 -12.11 -8.46
C ILE A 173 -0.91 -12.61 -7.58
N THR A 174 -0.72 -12.63 -6.26
CA THR A 174 -1.71 -13.14 -5.30
C THR A 174 -2.95 -12.24 -5.27
N GLU A 175 -2.76 -10.94 -5.20
CA GLU A 175 -3.85 -9.95 -5.22
C GLU A 175 -4.61 -10.00 -6.55
N THR A 176 -3.89 -10.17 -7.67
CA THR A 176 -4.51 -10.33 -8.99
C THR A 176 -5.39 -11.58 -9.04
N LYS A 177 -4.96 -12.70 -8.46
CA LYS A 177 -5.78 -13.91 -8.36
C LYS A 177 -7.07 -13.65 -7.60
N TYR A 178 -7.02 -12.94 -6.47
CA TYR A 178 -8.23 -12.59 -5.70
C TYR A 178 -9.16 -11.63 -6.44
N LEU A 179 -8.62 -10.70 -7.23
CA LEU A 179 -9.40 -9.72 -7.99
C LEU A 179 -10.05 -10.32 -9.25
N THR A 180 -9.40 -11.33 -9.86
CA THR A 180 -9.77 -11.84 -11.18
C THR A 180 -10.13 -13.32 -11.21
N GLU A 181 -9.82 -14.08 -10.16
CA GLU A 181 -9.93 -15.55 -10.10
C GLU A 181 -9.03 -16.27 -11.12
N ILE A 182 -7.98 -15.57 -11.62
CA ILE A 182 -7.01 -16.12 -12.58
C ILE A 182 -5.68 -16.33 -11.88
N ASP A 183 -5.16 -17.57 -11.94
CA ASP A 183 -3.80 -17.88 -11.51
C ASP A 183 -2.80 -17.44 -12.59
N ILE A 184 -1.87 -16.57 -12.20
CA ILE A 184 -0.82 -16.08 -13.08
C ILE A 184 0.36 -17.05 -13.05
N THR A 185 0.49 -17.86 -14.08
CA THR A 185 1.60 -18.80 -14.30
C THR A 185 2.62 -18.26 -15.30
N ASP A 186 2.15 -17.46 -16.26
CA ASP A 186 2.88 -16.94 -17.40
C ASP A 186 2.34 -15.57 -17.85
N ILE A 187 2.94 -15.00 -18.89
CA ILE A 187 2.56 -13.68 -19.44
C ILE A 187 1.16 -13.69 -20.05
N ASP A 188 0.75 -14.78 -20.69
CA ASP A 188 -0.59 -14.86 -21.30
C ASP A 188 -1.69 -14.82 -20.24
N LYS A 189 -1.45 -15.45 -19.09
CA LYS A 189 -2.34 -15.36 -17.93
C LYS A 189 -2.35 -13.96 -17.32
N SER A 190 -1.19 -13.27 -17.28
CA SER A 190 -1.11 -11.87 -16.86
C SER A 190 -1.95 -10.96 -17.77
N LYS A 191 -1.85 -11.15 -19.10
CA LYS A 191 -2.64 -10.43 -20.08
C LYS A 191 -4.15 -10.67 -19.89
N LEU A 192 -4.55 -11.92 -19.68
CA LEU A 192 -5.96 -12.26 -19.44
C LEU A 192 -6.51 -11.62 -18.15
N ALA A 193 -5.72 -11.66 -17.07
CA ALA A 193 -6.08 -11.06 -15.80
C ALA A 193 -6.17 -9.53 -15.89
N ALA A 194 -5.18 -8.90 -16.54
CA ALA A 194 -5.17 -7.45 -16.75
C ALA A 194 -6.38 -7.00 -17.58
N LYS A 195 -6.69 -7.72 -18.65
CA LYS A 195 -7.89 -7.44 -19.47
C LYS A 195 -9.19 -7.50 -18.65
N LYS A 196 -9.33 -8.51 -17.79
CA LYS A 196 -10.50 -8.63 -16.89
C LYS A 196 -10.63 -7.43 -15.95
N LEU A 197 -9.50 -6.83 -15.52
CA LEU A 197 -9.51 -5.60 -14.71
C LEU A 197 -9.83 -4.35 -15.53
N LEU A 198 -9.32 -4.24 -16.77
CA LEU A 198 -9.68 -3.16 -17.68
C LEU A 198 -11.18 -3.20 -18.03
N ASP A 199 -11.73 -4.38 -18.24
CA ASP A 199 -13.16 -4.58 -18.53
C ASP A 199 -14.06 -4.13 -17.36
N LYS A 200 -13.51 -4.01 -16.14
CA LYS A 200 -14.18 -3.41 -14.97
C LYS A 200 -14.12 -1.87 -14.96
N GLY A 201 -13.49 -1.23 -15.94
CA GLY A 201 -13.39 0.24 -16.07
C GLY A 201 -12.07 0.85 -15.59
N ILE A 202 -11.17 0.07 -15.01
CA ILE A 202 -9.82 0.53 -14.63
C ILE A 202 -9.05 0.93 -15.91
N LYS A 203 -8.29 2.03 -15.88
CA LYS A 203 -7.59 2.53 -17.07
C LYS A 203 -6.21 1.91 -17.27
N ASN A 204 -5.48 1.64 -16.19
CA ASN A 204 -4.15 1.05 -16.24
C ASN A 204 -4.02 -0.06 -15.21
N VAL A 205 -3.43 -1.17 -15.60
CA VAL A 205 -3.15 -2.32 -14.75
C VAL A 205 -1.65 -2.59 -14.75
N ILE A 206 -1.05 -2.62 -13.56
CA ILE A 206 0.37 -2.91 -13.35
C ILE A 206 0.45 -4.11 -12.42
N ILE A 207 0.77 -5.29 -12.94
CA ILE A 207 0.91 -6.51 -12.15
C ILE A 207 2.38 -6.71 -11.77
N THR A 208 2.69 -6.68 -10.48
CA THR A 208 4.05 -6.98 -9.99
C THR A 208 4.22 -8.48 -9.83
N MET A 209 5.31 -9.03 -10.41
CA MET A 209 5.54 -10.48 -10.51
C MET A 209 6.84 -10.94 -9.84
N GLY A 210 7.36 -10.16 -8.89
CA GLY A 210 8.61 -10.46 -8.19
C GLY A 210 9.79 -10.56 -9.15
N SER A 211 10.54 -11.66 -9.10
CA SER A 211 11.70 -11.88 -9.98
C SER A 211 11.36 -11.97 -11.47
N LYS A 212 10.09 -12.09 -11.83
CA LYS A 212 9.62 -12.04 -13.23
C LYS A 212 9.34 -10.61 -13.73
N GLY A 213 9.59 -9.59 -12.90
CA GLY A 213 9.42 -8.19 -13.26
C GLY A 213 8.00 -7.68 -13.12
N VAL A 214 7.54 -6.89 -14.08
CA VAL A 214 6.26 -6.17 -14.05
C VAL A 214 5.54 -6.31 -15.39
N PHE A 215 4.26 -6.61 -15.36
CA PHE A 215 3.37 -6.58 -16.53
C PHE A 215 2.47 -5.34 -16.47
N PHE A 216 2.51 -4.54 -17.52
CA PHE A 216 1.65 -3.36 -17.70
C PHE A 216 0.64 -3.58 -18.83
N MET A 217 -0.58 -3.11 -18.63
CA MET A 217 -1.61 -3.06 -19.67
C MET A 217 -2.54 -1.88 -19.49
N SER A 218 -2.82 -1.17 -20.58
CA SER A 218 -3.88 -0.18 -20.73
C SER A 218 -4.76 -0.56 -21.93
N GLU A 219 -5.68 0.32 -22.34
CA GLU A 219 -6.48 0.13 -23.55
C GLU A 219 -5.58 0.10 -24.80
N ASP A 220 -4.56 0.98 -24.85
CA ASP A 220 -3.74 1.23 -26.03
C ASP A 220 -2.39 0.54 -26.00
N GLU A 221 -1.87 0.19 -24.81
CA GLU A 221 -0.50 -0.27 -24.64
C GLU A 221 -0.40 -1.52 -23.75
N MET A 222 0.60 -2.32 -24.03
CA MET A 222 0.96 -3.49 -23.23
C MET A 222 2.48 -3.64 -23.22
N ALA A 223 3.05 -3.90 -22.03
CA ALA A 223 4.49 -4.16 -21.88
C ALA A 223 4.75 -5.19 -20.78
N HIS A 224 5.80 -5.96 -20.95
CA HIS A 224 6.41 -6.75 -19.89
C HIS A 224 7.85 -6.25 -19.70
N ILE A 225 8.18 -5.86 -18.48
CA ILE A 225 9.51 -5.39 -18.08
C ILE A 225 10.08 -6.43 -17.13
N GLU A 226 11.17 -7.07 -17.54
CA GLU A 226 11.87 -8.05 -16.71
C GLU A 226 12.53 -7.39 -15.49
N ALA A 227 12.67 -8.13 -14.40
CA ALA A 227 13.43 -7.66 -13.24
C ALA A 227 14.94 -7.71 -13.56
N GLU A 228 15.66 -6.68 -13.08
CA GLU A 228 17.13 -6.65 -13.13
C GLU A 228 17.76 -7.60 -12.11
#